data_db08f4dda889f3c7b846c27ebf4d6158
#
_entry.id   db08f4dda889f3c7b846c27ebf4d6158
#
_cell.length_a   1.000
_cell.length_b   1.000
_cell.length_c   1.000
_cell.angle_alpha   90.00
_cell.angle_beta   90.00
_cell.angle_gamma   90.00
#
_symmetry.space_group_name_H-M   'P 1'
#
loop_
_entity.id
_entity.type
_entity.pdbx_description
1 polymer ?
#
loop_
_entity_poly.entity_id
_entity_poly.type
_entity_poly.pdbx_seq_one_letter_code
_entity_poly.pdbx_strand_id
1 'polypeptide(L)'
;MINYNFINNYKNLNIPIIGPTANMPSGGFLYLNPLLLFKDLGQGLISLTWQKLQTIWKFAENCDLIMATGDIVVAAIAYSTKLPYVVFLSADSSYYEGRINLGLILPKLLNNSRCLKVFARDALTAKDLKLQGIGKTEFVGTPVMDNLTSTGKNLHLQPELFTIAILPGSRLPEAGRNLCLLLKLVREVAKVMGVNVCQFRAATVPILMFELEAIAVSEGWQYQGNKLTFLTQEYAIEVICYEDAFADILQHSNLVIGMAGTAIEQAVGLGKPVITIPGEGPSFTYGFAEAQTRLLGSSVQVIGKKIANNFLLKMFSRKIMFPMIVPKRSPRFIVVIAE
;
A
#
# COMPACT_ATOMS: atom_id res chain seq x y z
N MET A 1 -4.12 7.80 -11.94
CA MET A 1 -4.55 9.19 -11.61
C MET A 1 -3.77 9.64 -10.39
N ILE A 2 -3.11 10.80 -10.47
CA ILE A 2 -2.34 11.33 -9.34
C ILE A 2 -3.36 11.92 -8.36
N ASN A 3 -3.44 11.36 -7.16
CA ASN A 3 -4.26 11.88 -6.07
C ASN A 3 -3.66 13.21 -5.58
N TYR A 4 -4.48 14.18 -5.17
CA TYR A 4 -4.05 15.49 -4.65
C TYR A 4 -3.01 15.37 -3.52
N ASN A 5 -3.12 14.34 -2.69
CA ASN A 5 -2.14 14.03 -1.64
C ASN A 5 -0.78 13.59 -2.20
N PHE A 6 -0.73 13.06 -3.41
CA PHE A 6 0.50 12.65 -4.07
C PHE A 6 1.33 13.87 -4.52
N ILE A 7 0.66 14.96 -4.89
CA ILE A 7 1.32 16.19 -5.36
C ILE A 7 2.19 16.82 -4.28
N ASN A 8 1.73 16.80 -3.02
CA ASN A 8 2.48 17.39 -1.92
C ASN A 8 3.81 16.68 -1.64
N ASN A 9 3.87 15.37 -1.88
CA ASN A 9 5.10 14.59 -1.71
C ASN A 9 6.19 14.91 -2.76
N TYR A 10 5.80 15.48 -3.91
CA TYR A 10 6.73 15.82 -4.99
C TYR A 10 7.15 17.29 -5.01
N LYS A 11 6.51 18.17 -4.23
CA LYS A 11 6.87 19.59 -4.15
C LYS A 11 8.34 19.81 -3.76
N ASN A 12 8.89 18.90 -2.96
CA ASN A 12 10.27 18.99 -2.50
C ASN A 12 11.31 18.55 -3.54
N LEU A 13 10.88 17.93 -4.65
CA LEU A 13 11.78 17.41 -5.69
C LEU A 13 12.13 18.43 -6.77
N ASN A 14 11.60 19.65 -6.69
CA ASN A 14 11.77 20.71 -7.70
C ASN A 14 11.43 20.25 -9.14
N ILE A 15 10.48 19.29 -9.26
CA ILE A 15 9.99 18.78 -10.53
C ILE A 15 8.64 19.44 -10.82
N PRO A 16 8.45 20.09 -11.97
CA PRO A 16 7.18 20.70 -12.31
C PRO A 16 6.10 19.63 -12.51
N ILE A 17 5.00 19.76 -11.76
CA ILE A 17 3.83 18.92 -11.92
C ILE A 17 2.88 19.60 -12.88
N ILE A 18 2.58 18.97 -14.00
CA ILE A 18 1.76 19.52 -15.08
C ILE A 18 0.44 18.75 -15.23
N GLY A 19 -0.56 19.46 -15.75
CA GLY A 19 -1.87 18.93 -16.08
C GLY A 19 -2.88 18.98 -14.93
N PRO A 20 -4.17 18.92 -15.28
CA PRO A 20 -5.25 18.96 -14.31
C PRO A 20 -5.30 17.69 -13.47
N THR A 21 -5.59 17.84 -12.18
CA THR A 21 -5.82 16.73 -11.25
C THR A 21 -7.26 16.78 -10.75
N ALA A 22 -7.92 15.63 -10.66
CA ALA A 22 -9.24 15.51 -10.05
C ALA A 22 -9.36 14.16 -9.35
N ASN A 23 -10.11 14.14 -8.25
CA ASN A 23 -10.52 12.90 -7.61
C ASN A 23 -11.71 12.33 -8.37
N MET A 24 -11.60 11.07 -8.81
CA MET A 24 -12.68 10.35 -9.45
C MET A 24 -13.32 9.35 -8.50
N PRO A 25 -14.63 9.10 -8.57
CA PRO A 25 -15.34 8.14 -7.72
C PRO A 25 -14.74 6.74 -7.70
N SER A 26 -14.16 6.30 -8.83
CA SER A 26 -13.49 4.99 -8.90
C SER A 26 -12.14 4.94 -8.16
N GLY A 27 -11.57 6.07 -7.79
CA GLY A 27 -10.20 6.13 -7.24
C GLY A 27 -9.13 5.54 -8.18
N GLY A 28 -9.47 5.31 -9.47
CA GLY A 28 -8.60 4.66 -10.46
C GLY A 28 -8.74 3.15 -10.55
N PHE A 29 -9.67 2.53 -9.82
CA PHE A 29 -9.90 1.06 -9.81
C PHE A 29 -11.09 0.65 -10.69
N LEU A 30 -11.20 1.18 -11.91
CA LEU A 30 -12.29 0.87 -12.85
C LEU A 30 -12.42 -0.64 -13.15
N TYR A 31 -11.30 -1.36 -13.14
CA TYR A 31 -11.29 -2.82 -13.37
C TYR A 31 -11.96 -3.63 -12.25
N LEU A 32 -12.11 -3.07 -11.05
CA LEU A 32 -12.77 -3.74 -9.93
C LEU A 32 -14.29 -3.55 -9.92
N ASN A 33 -14.78 -2.44 -10.47
CA ASN A 33 -16.22 -2.17 -10.57
C ASN A 33 -16.55 -1.33 -11.80
N PRO A 34 -16.95 -1.99 -12.93
CA PRO A 34 -17.28 -1.29 -14.17
C PRO A 34 -18.40 -0.27 -14.05
N LEU A 35 -19.30 -0.42 -13.06
CA LEU A 35 -20.40 0.54 -12.85
C LEU A 35 -19.89 1.92 -12.42
N LEU A 36 -18.72 2.00 -11.80
CA LEU A 36 -18.11 3.28 -11.44
C LEU A 36 -17.67 4.07 -12.68
N LEU A 37 -17.43 3.39 -13.82
CA LEU A 37 -17.10 4.06 -15.07
C LEU A 37 -18.20 5.04 -15.50
N PHE A 38 -19.48 4.66 -15.35
CA PHE A 38 -20.59 5.55 -15.70
C PHE A 38 -20.63 6.79 -14.80
N LYS A 39 -20.27 6.66 -13.52
CA LYS A 39 -20.18 7.80 -12.60
C LYS A 39 -19.00 8.70 -12.96
N ASP A 40 -17.85 8.13 -13.28
CA ASP A 40 -16.67 8.88 -13.71
C ASP A 40 -16.91 9.61 -15.03
N LEU A 41 -17.62 8.98 -15.99
CA LEU A 41 -18.03 9.63 -17.25
C LEU A 41 -18.95 10.82 -16.98
N GLY A 42 -19.92 10.66 -16.09
CA GLY A 42 -20.83 11.75 -15.67
C GLY A 42 -20.11 12.91 -14.96
N GLN A 43 -18.95 12.66 -14.36
CA GLN A 43 -18.12 13.68 -13.70
C GLN A 43 -17.02 14.26 -14.61
N GLY A 44 -17.10 14.03 -15.92
CA GLY A 44 -16.20 14.65 -16.89
C GLY A 44 -14.88 13.92 -17.11
N LEU A 45 -14.83 12.61 -16.90
CA LEU A 45 -13.63 11.78 -17.15
C LEU A 45 -13.07 12.02 -18.56
N ILE A 46 -13.91 12.12 -19.57
CA ILE A 46 -13.48 12.34 -20.97
C ILE A 46 -12.82 13.72 -21.11
N SER A 47 -13.45 14.76 -20.60
CA SER A 47 -12.91 16.14 -20.67
C SER A 47 -11.58 16.24 -19.91
N LEU A 48 -11.51 15.68 -18.73
CA LEU A 48 -10.28 15.64 -17.92
C LEU A 48 -9.15 14.87 -18.63
N THR A 49 -9.49 13.74 -19.25
CA THR A 49 -8.51 12.94 -20.00
C THR A 49 -8.00 13.71 -21.21
N TRP A 50 -8.89 14.38 -21.93
CA TRP A 50 -8.52 15.20 -23.07
C TRP A 50 -7.61 16.37 -22.67
N GLN A 51 -7.96 17.11 -21.64
CA GLN A 51 -7.14 18.19 -21.12
C GLN A 51 -5.74 17.71 -20.69
N LYS A 52 -5.67 16.54 -20.05
CA LYS A 52 -4.39 15.90 -19.70
C LYS A 52 -3.56 15.57 -20.93
N LEU A 53 -4.17 14.98 -21.95
CA LEU A 53 -3.49 14.67 -23.21
C LEU A 53 -2.94 15.92 -23.89
N GLN A 54 -3.74 16.96 -24.02
CA GLN A 54 -3.30 18.22 -24.60
C GLN A 54 -2.12 18.82 -23.83
N THR A 55 -2.19 18.81 -22.51
CA THR A 55 -1.10 19.30 -21.66
C THR A 55 0.18 18.47 -21.86
N ILE A 56 0.06 17.14 -21.91
CA ILE A 56 1.21 16.25 -22.11
C ILE A 56 1.82 16.47 -23.49
N TRP A 57 1.03 16.56 -24.55
CA TRP A 57 1.53 16.80 -25.92
C TRP A 57 2.29 18.12 -26.01
N LYS A 58 1.72 19.20 -25.46
CA LYS A 58 2.39 20.52 -25.42
C LYS A 58 3.71 20.48 -24.66
N PHE A 59 3.73 19.79 -23.51
CA PHE A 59 4.95 19.68 -22.71
C PHE A 59 5.99 18.76 -23.36
N ALA A 60 5.55 17.72 -24.08
CA ALA A 60 6.40 16.77 -24.78
C ALA A 60 7.26 17.43 -25.86
N GLU A 61 6.85 18.56 -26.43
CA GLU A 61 7.65 19.30 -27.40
C GLU A 61 9.03 19.74 -26.86
N ASN A 62 9.16 19.79 -25.52
CA ASN A 62 10.41 20.16 -24.84
C ASN A 62 11.09 18.96 -24.17
N CYS A 63 10.74 17.74 -24.55
CA CYS A 63 11.26 16.51 -23.96
C CYS A 63 11.91 15.60 -25.00
N ASP A 64 12.97 14.91 -24.62
CA ASP A 64 13.64 13.93 -25.46
C ASP A 64 13.13 12.50 -25.24
N LEU A 65 12.56 12.22 -24.06
CA LEU A 65 12.15 10.90 -23.64
C LEU A 65 10.91 10.99 -22.71
N ILE A 66 10.00 10.03 -22.84
CA ILE A 66 8.87 9.88 -21.93
C ILE A 66 9.08 8.64 -21.07
N MET A 67 8.94 8.78 -19.75
CA MET A 67 8.84 7.66 -18.83
C MET A 67 7.39 7.49 -18.39
N ALA A 68 6.77 6.38 -18.77
CA ALA A 68 5.40 6.01 -18.42
C ALA A 68 5.41 5.00 -17.27
N THR A 69 4.73 5.33 -16.16
CA THR A 69 4.65 4.46 -14.99
C THR A 69 3.19 4.14 -14.69
N GLY A 70 2.82 2.86 -14.71
CA GLY A 70 1.44 2.40 -14.41
C GLY A 70 1.01 1.23 -15.26
N ASP A 71 -0.08 1.41 -16.03
CA ASP A 71 -0.76 0.41 -16.83
C ASP A 71 -0.75 0.75 -18.33
N ILE A 72 -1.62 0.06 -19.09
CA ILE A 72 -1.81 0.29 -20.53
C ILE A 72 -2.14 1.75 -20.87
N VAL A 73 -2.85 2.47 -20.00
CA VAL A 73 -3.28 3.86 -20.28
C VAL A 73 -2.08 4.77 -20.39
N VAL A 74 -1.14 4.68 -19.45
CA VAL A 74 0.08 5.52 -19.48
C VAL A 74 0.99 5.14 -20.64
N ALA A 75 1.05 3.86 -21.00
CA ALA A 75 1.79 3.41 -22.20
C ALA A 75 1.18 3.99 -23.49
N ALA A 76 -0.14 4.00 -23.60
CA ALA A 76 -0.84 4.61 -24.73
C ALA A 76 -0.65 6.13 -24.82
N ILE A 77 -0.66 6.81 -23.69
CA ILE A 77 -0.35 8.25 -23.60
C ILE A 77 1.08 8.51 -24.07
N ALA A 78 2.06 7.78 -23.57
CA ALA A 78 3.45 7.91 -23.99
C ALA A 78 3.61 7.67 -25.51
N TYR A 79 2.99 6.62 -26.03
CA TYR A 79 2.97 6.34 -27.47
C TYR A 79 2.40 7.51 -28.29
N SER A 80 1.35 8.19 -27.77
CA SER A 80 0.67 9.29 -28.48
C SER A 80 1.53 10.53 -28.63
N THR A 81 2.57 10.73 -27.83
CA THR A 81 3.51 11.86 -27.90
C THR A 81 4.44 11.81 -29.10
N LYS A 82 4.55 10.65 -29.76
CA LYS A 82 5.49 10.35 -30.86
C LYS A 82 6.98 10.37 -30.48
N LEU A 83 7.32 10.64 -29.22
CA LEU A 83 8.69 10.58 -28.70
C LEU A 83 9.12 9.12 -28.38
N PRO A 84 10.43 8.89 -28.24
CA PRO A 84 10.92 7.68 -27.57
C PRO A 84 10.34 7.58 -26.15
N TYR A 85 10.08 6.36 -25.70
CA TYR A 85 9.53 6.17 -24.36
C TYR A 85 10.03 4.86 -23.71
N VAL A 86 10.00 4.85 -22.41
CA VAL A 86 10.16 3.66 -21.56
C VAL A 86 8.89 3.46 -20.73
N VAL A 87 8.58 2.21 -20.41
CA VAL A 87 7.38 1.88 -19.63
C VAL A 87 7.78 1.11 -18.39
N PHE A 88 7.31 1.55 -17.23
CA PHE A 88 7.33 0.77 -15.99
C PHE A 88 5.92 0.28 -15.68
N LEU A 89 5.69 -1.03 -15.88
CA LEU A 89 4.41 -1.69 -15.58
C LEU A 89 4.34 -1.96 -14.08
N SER A 90 3.88 -0.97 -13.32
CA SER A 90 3.82 -1.04 -11.86
C SER A 90 2.50 -1.62 -11.33
N ALA A 91 1.45 -1.63 -12.15
CA ALA A 91 0.12 -2.11 -11.76
C ALA A 91 -0.02 -3.63 -11.91
N ASP A 92 0.59 -4.21 -12.95
CA ASP A 92 0.44 -5.62 -13.30
C ASP A 92 1.49 -6.49 -12.59
N SER A 93 1.07 -7.65 -12.09
CA SER A 93 1.96 -8.62 -11.45
C SER A 93 1.51 -10.05 -11.70
N SER A 94 2.42 -10.87 -12.23
CA SER A 94 2.16 -12.29 -12.46
C SER A 94 2.02 -13.09 -11.16
N TYR A 95 2.44 -12.55 -10.01
CA TYR A 95 2.13 -13.14 -8.71
C TYR A 95 0.66 -12.98 -8.32
N TYR A 96 0.00 -11.91 -8.79
CA TYR A 96 -1.40 -11.65 -8.50
C TYR A 96 -2.34 -12.31 -9.50
N GLU A 97 -1.96 -12.24 -10.78
CA GLU A 97 -2.84 -12.59 -11.90
C GLU A 97 -2.48 -13.93 -12.55
N GLY A 98 -1.31 -14.52 -12.18
CA GLY A 98 -0.72 -15.60 -12.94
C GLY A 98 -0.12 -15.07 -14.24
N ARG A 99 -0.58 -15.56 -15.40
CA ARG A 99 -0.21 -15.00 -16.69
C ARG A 99 -0.92 -13.68 -16.93
N ILE A 100 -0.17 -12.60 -17.17
CA ILE A 100 -0.76 -11.28 -17.42
C ILE A 100 -1.55 -11.28 -18.73
N ASN A 101 -2.76 -10.77 -18.68
CA ASN A 101 -3.57 -10.57 -19.88
C ASN A 101 -3.19 -9.25 -20.56
N LEU A 102 -2.34 -9.31 -21.56
CA LEU A 102 -1.88 -8.14 -22.30
C LEU A 102 -2.93 -7.54 -23.26
N GLY A 103 -4.00 -8.27 -23.56
CA GLY A 103 -4.94 -7.88 -24.59
C GLY A 103 -4.29 -7.71 -25.96
N LEU A 104 -4.96 -6.95 -26.86
CA LEU A 104 -4.49 -6.77 -28.24
C LEU A 104 -3.64 -5.50 -28.43
N ILE A 105 -3.76 -4.53 -27.54
CA ILE A 105 -3.18 -3.19 -27.70
C ILE A 105 -1.83 -3.10 -27.01
N LEU A 106 -1.72 -3.56 -25.76
CA LEU A 106 -0.50 -3.42 -24.97
C LEU A 106 0.74 -4.04 -25.64
N PRO A 107 0.70 -5.25 -26.26
CA PRO A 107 1.86 -5.79 -26.97
C PRO A 107 2.34 -4.89 -28.13
N LYS A 108 1.38 -4.26 -28.85
CA LYS A 108 1.74 -3.33 -29.93
C LYS A 108 2.45 -2.08 -29.42
N LEU A 109 2.03 -1.56 -28.29
CA LEU A 109 2.68 -0.41 -27.64
C LEU A 109 4.08 -0.80 -27.16
N LEU A 110 4.20 -1.90 -26.43
CA LEU A 110 5.46 -2.32 -25.84
C LEU A 110 6.50 -2.80 -26.86
N ASN A 111 6.07 -3.40 -27.99
CA ASN A 111 6.97 -3.81 -29.07
C ASN A 111 7.25 -2.71 -30.10
N ASN A 112 6.64 -1.55 -29.99
CA ASN A 112 6.89 -0.44 -30.91
C ASN A 112 8.39 -0.03 -30.90
N SER A 113 8.94 0.39 -32.04
CA SER A 113 10.35 0.81 -32.16
C SER A 113 10.71 1.96 -31.23
N ARG A 114 9.79 2.87 -30.95
CA ARG A 114 9.96 3.99 -30.02
C ARG A 114 9.90 3.58 -28.55
N CYS A 115 9.34 2.41 -28.21
CA CYS A 115 9.47 1.85 -26.88
C CYS A 115 10.88 1.29 -26.71
N LEU A 116 11.70 1.98 -25.96
CA LEU A 116 13.11 1.61 -25.78
C LEU A 116 13.27 0.46 -24.79
N LYS A 117 12.49 0.47 -23.71
CA LYS A 117 12.59 -0.49 -22.62
C LYS A 117 11.26 -0.65 -21.90
N VAL A 118 11.05 -1.84 -21.37
CA VAL A 118 9.92 -2.15 -20.48
C VAL A 118 10.48 -2.63 -19.16
N PHE A 119 10.10 -2.00 -18.07
CA PHE A 119 10.44 -2.44 -16.72
C PHE A 119 9.21 -3.10 -16.09
N ALA A 120 9.42 -4.30 -15.58
CA ALA A 120 8.38 -5.03 -14.87
C ALA A 120 8.49 -4.80 -13.35
N ARG A 121 7.37 -4.88 -12.68
CA ARG A 121 7.26 -4.73 -11.23
C ARG A 121 8.05 -5.77 -10.44
N ASP A 122 8.11 -7.01 -10.97
CA ASP A 122 8.77 -8.15 -10.34
C ASP A 122 9.39 -9.09 -11.37
N ALA A 123 10.24 -9.98 -10.91
CA ALA A 123 11.01 -10.89 -11.77
C ALA A 123 10.11 -11.91 -12.50
N LEU A 124 9.03 -12.39 -11.85
CA LEU A 124 8.09 -13.33 -12.48
C LEU A 124 7.35 -12.66 -13.63
N THR A 125 6.90 -11.43 -13.40
CA THR A 125 6.26 -10.58 -14.43
C THR A 125 7.21 -10.31 -15.60
N ALA A 126 8.49 -10.01 -15.34
CA ALA A 126 9.45 -9.83 -16.39
C ALA A 126 9.64 -11.10 -17.26
N LYS A 127 9.67 -12.26 -16.61
CA LYS A 127 9.75 -13.56 -17.30
C LYS A 127 8.49 -13.84 -18.12
N ASP A 128 7.31 -13.61 -17.55
CA ASP A 128 6.03 -13.81 -18.24
C ASP A 128 5.91 -12.92 -19.48
N LEU A 129 6.21 -11.62 -19.35
CA LEU A 129 6.18 -10.69 -20.47
C LEU A 129 7.14 -11.09 -21.60
N LYS A 130 8.36 -11.56 -21.27
CA LYS A 130 9.30 -12.07 -22.27
C LYS A 130 8.75 -13.30 -23.00
N LEU A 131 8.14 -14.24 -22.27
CA LEU A 131 7.50 -15.43 -22.86
C LEU A 131 6.31 -15.05 -23.76
N GLN A 132 5.67 -13.92 -23.50
CA GLN A 132 4.59 -13.36 -24.33
C GLN A 132 5.10 -12.49 -25.49
N GLY A 133 6.41 -12.49 -25.77
CA GLY A 133 7.01 -11.80 -26.91
C GLY A 133 7.40 -10.34 -26.66
N ILE A 134 7.40 -9.87 -25.41
CA ILE A 134 7.90 -8.53 -25.05
C ILE A 134 9.38 -8.63 -24.66
N GLY A 135 10.24 -8.82 -25.65
CA GLY A 135 11.67 -9.07 -25.43
C GLY A 135 12.46 -7.94 -24.75
N LYS A 136 11.95 -6.71 -24.81
CA LYS A 136 12.57 -5.52 -24.20
C LYS A 136 12.36 -5.42 -22.68
N THR A 137 11.70 -6.40 -22.07
CA THR A 137 11.34 -6.36 -20.64
C THR A 137 12.53 -6.70 -19.76
N GLU A 138 12.68 -5.95 -18.68
CA GLU A 138 13.65 -6.20 -17.61
C GLU A 138 13.02 -6.00 -16.24
N PHE A 139 13.59 -6.68 -15.25
CA PHE A 139 13.38 -6.38 -13.82
C PHE A 139 14.70 -5.85 -13.26
N VAL A 140 14.66 -4.63 -12.72
CA VAL A 140 15.85 -3.91 -12.23
C VAL A 140 15.77 -3.61 -10.73
N GLY A 141 14.89 -4.27 -10.03
CA GLY A 141 14.60 -4.01 -8.63
C GLY A 141 13.21 -3.41 -8.42
N THR A 142 12.92 -3.12 -7.18
CA THR A 142 11.59 -2.65 -6.74
C THR A 142 11.68 -1.20 -6.25
N PRO A 143 11.38 -0.19 -7.09
CA PRO A 143 11.54 1.23 -6.73
C PRO A 143 10.76 1.67 -5.48
N VAL A 144 9.75 0.89 -5.07
CA VAL A 144 9.01 1.18 -3.82
C VAL A 144 9.89 1.08 -2.56
N MET A 145 11.07 0.45 -2.68
CA MET A 145 12.05 0.36 -1.58
C MET A 145 12.94 1.60 -1.45
N ASP A 146 12.93 2.47 -2.44
CA ASP A 146 13.66 3.74 -2.38
C ASP A 146 13.01 4.65 -1.34
N ASN A 147 13.79 5.58 -0.78
CA ASN A 147 13.31 6.55 0.21
C ASN A 147 12.75 5.96 1.53
N LEU A 148 13.23 4.78 1.94
CA LEU A 148 12.96 4.20 3.25
C LEU A 148 14.07 4.49 4.27
N THR A 149 14.84 5.54 4.04
CA THR A 149 15.87 6.00 4.98
C THR A 149 15.19 6.64 6.20
N SER A 150 15.64 6.24 7.40
CA SER A 150 15.18 6.87 8.63
C SER A 150 15.48 8.36 8.62
N THR A 151 14.53 9.15 9.09
CA THR A 151 14.69 10.61 9.25
C THR A 151 15.23 10.99 10.62
N GLY A 152 15.37 10.03 11.55
CA GLY A 152 15.73 10.25 12.95
C GLY A 152 14.58 10.81 13.79
N LYS A 153 13.34 10.65 13.33
CA LYS A 153 12.16 11.10 14.08
C LYS A 153 12.08 10.42 15.42
N ASN A 154 11.93 11.22 16.47
CA ASN A 154 11.71 10.66 17.80
C ASN A 154 10.33 10.00 17.89
N LEU A 155 10.34 8.68 17.99
CA LEU A 155 9.11 7.86 18.10
C LEU A 155 8.70 7.63 19.55
N HIS A 156 9.42 8.20 20.54
CA HIS A 156 9.19 7.97 21.97
C HIS A 156 9.13 6.48 22.31
N LEU A 157 10.10 5.71 21.78
CA LEU A 157 10.20 4.28 22.02
C LEU A 157 10.82 4.00 23.39
N GLN A 158 10.32 2.95 24.02
CA GLN A 158 10.95 2.29 25.16
C GLN A 158 11.73 1.10 24.60
N PRO A 159 13.06 1.07 24.71
CA PRO A 159 13.90 0.07 24.02
C PRO A 159 13.62 -1.38 24.42
N GLU A 160 13.14 -1.58 25.64
CA GLU A 160 12.80 -2.90 26.21
C GLU A 160 11.45 -3.45 25.68
N LEU A 161 10.60 -2.60 25.13
CA LEU A 161 9.27 -3.01 24.66
C LEU A 161 9.32 -3.48 23.19
N PHE A 162 8.51 -4.49 22.89
CA PHE A 162 8.31 -4.99 21.55
C PHE A 162 7.48 -3.98 20.74
N THR A 163 8.10 -3.37 19.72
CA THR A 163 7.46 -2.33 18.92
C THR A 163 6.64 -2.93 17.81
N ILE A 164 5.36 -2.58 17.75
CA ILE A 164 4.42 -3.00 16.72
C ILE A 164 4.03 -1.79 15.88
N ALA A 165 4.34 -1.83 14.59
CA ALA A 165 3.89 -0.84 13.62
C ALA A 165 2.44 -1.12 13.20
N ILE A 166 1.63 -0.07 13.10
CA ILE A 166 0.22 -0.12 12.69
C ILE A 166 0.06 0.66 11.39
N LEU A 167 -0.39 -0.03 10.32
CA LEU A 167 -0.51 0.54 8.98
C LEU A 167 -1.95 0.48 8.47
N PRO A 168 -2.78 1.52 8.69
CA PRO A 168 -4.20 1.52 8.30
C PRO A 168 -4.41 1.72 6.80
N GLY A 169 -3.39 2.14 6.07
CA GLY A 169 -3.46 2.53 4.67
C GLY A 169 -3.46 4.04 4.47
N SER A 170 -3.54 4.47 3.21
CA SER A 170 -3.33 5.88 2.84
C SER A 170 -4.53 6.54 2.15
N ARG A 171 -5.60 5.82 1.85
CA ARG A 171 -6.76 6.34 1.14
C ARG A 171 -7.93 6.54 2.08
N LEU A 172 -8.56 7.71 2.02
CA LEU A 172 -9.81 7.96 2.72
C LEU A 172 -11.01 7.67 1.80
N PRO A 173 -12.13 7.20 2.38
CA PRO A 173 -12.41 7.02 3.80
C PRO A 173 -11.91 5.68 4.38
N GLU A 174 -11.33 4.81 3.58
CA GLU A 174 -10.98 3.43 3.98
C GLU A 174 -9.94 3.40 5.10
N ALA A 175 -8.93 4.27 5.05
CA ALA A 175 -7.88 4.33 6.08
C ALA A 175 -8.44 4.64 7.46
N GLY A 176 -9.46 5.51 7.57
CA GLY A 176 -10.15 5.80 8.83
C GLY A 176 -10.84 4.56 9.39
N ARG A 177 -11.64 3.87 8.57
CA ARG A 177 -12.33 2.63 8.95
C ARG A 177 -11.36 1.50 9.31
N ASN A 178 -10.27 1.40 8.55
CA ASN A 178 -9.21 0.44 8.82
C ASN A 178 -8.51 0.75 10.14
N LEU A 179 -8.29 2.03 10.48
CA LEU A 179 -7.74 2.40 11.78
C LEU A 179 -8.68 1.99 12.92
N CYS A 180 -9.99 2.19 12.80
CA CYS A 180 -10.97 1.70 13.77
C CYS A 180 -10.83 0.17 13.99
N LEU A 181 -10.71 -0.60 12.91
CA LEU A 181 -10.50 -2.04 12.99
C LEU A 181 -9.18 -2.40 13.68
N LEU A 182 -8.11 -1.71 13.32
CA LEU A 182 -6.78 -1.91 13.91
C LEU A 182 -6.73 -1.53 15.39
N LEU A 183 -7.44 -0.49 15.83
CA LEU A 183 -7.53 -0.13 17.24
C LEU A 183 -8.24 -1.22 18.08
N LYS A 184 -9.26 -1.87 17.53
CA LYS A 184 -9.87 -3.06 18.17
C LYS A 184 -8.87 -4.18 18.30
N LEU A 185 -8.09 -4.42 17.24
CA LEU A 185 -7.06 -5.44 17.23
C LEU A 185 -5.93 -5.13 18.22
N VAL A 186 -5.47 -3.89 18.30
CA VAL A 186 -4.45 -3.44 19.26
C VAL A 186 -4.84 -3.81 20.69
N ARG A 187 -6.11 -3.61 21.06
CA ARG A 187 -6.59 -4.00 22.40
C ARG A 187 -6.43 -5.50 22.66
N GLU A 188 -6.78 -6.34 21.69
CA GLU A 188 -6.67 -7.80 21.84
C GLU A 188 -5.19 -8.24 21.84
N VAL A 189 -4.36 -7.65 21.01
CA VAL A 189 -2.91 -7.90 21.02
C VAL A 189 -2.29 -7.53 22.36
N ALA A 190 -2.61 -6.37 22.90
CA ALA A 190 -2.11 -5.91 24.19
C ALA A 190 -2.56 -6.81 25.35
N LYS A 191 -3.80 -7.31 25.32
CA LYS A 191 -4.28 -8.30 26.32
C LYS A 191 -3.50 -9.60 26.26
N VAL A 192 -3.20 -10.10 25.05
CA VAL A 192 -2.52 -11.39 24.85
C VAL A 192 -1.03 -11.30 25.19
N MET A 193 -0.38 -10.24 24.75
CA MET A 193 1.08 -10.05 24.99
C MET A 193 1.40 -9.52 26.38
N GLY A 194 0.51 -8.72 26.92
CA GLY A 194 0.72 -7.90 28.11
C GLY A 194 1.06 -6.45 27.74
N VAL A 195 0.38 -5.51 28.39
CA VAL A 195 0.53 -4.07 28.09
C VAL A 195 1.94 -3.51 28.40
N ASN A 196 2.66 -4.17 29.29
CA ASN A 196 4.05 -3.81 29.67
C ASN A 196 5.11 -4.52 28.80
N VAL A 197 4.70 -5.22 27.74
CA VAL A 197 5.59 -5.97 26.85
C VAL A 197 5.67 -5.38 25.45
N CYS A 198 4.64 -4.66 25.03
CA CYS A 198 4.55 -4.11 23.69
C CYS A 198 4.15 -2.63 23.67
N GLN A 199 4.54 -1.95 22.62
CA GLN A 199 4.18 -0.58 22.30
C GLN A 199 3.75 -0.46 20.84
N PHE A 200 2.88 0.52 20.53
CA PHE A 200 2.30 0.66 19.21
C PHE A 200 2.62 2.03 18.61
N ARG A 201 3.04 2.03 17.35
CA ARG A 201 3.27 3.23 16.55
C ARG A 201 2.52 3.12 15.24
N ALA A 202 1.66 4.08 14.95
CA ALA A 202 0.87 4.07 13.72
C ALA A 202 1.48 5.05 12.69
N ALA A 203 1.74 4.56 11.48
CA ALA A 203 2.05 5.43 10.36
C ALA A 203 0.75 5.77 9.64
N THR A 204 0.41 7.04 9.65
CA THR A 204 -0.83 7.59 9.08
C THR A 204 -0.51 8.55 7.93
N VAL A 205 -1.53 8.99 7.22
CA VAL A 205 -1.41 10.09 6.25
C VAL A 205 -1.88 11.39 6.87
N PRO A 206 -1.38 12.56 6.43
CA PRO A 206 -1.71 13.85 7.03
C PRO A 206 -3.22 14.08 7.18
N ILE A 207 -4.00 13.73 6.16
CA ILE A 207 -5.45 13.92 6.19
C ILE A 207 -6.15 13.07 7.28
N LEU A 208 -5.61 11.89 7.60
CA LEU A 208 -6.17 11.02 8.65
C LEU A 208 -5.93 11.60 10.06
N MET A 209 -4.88 12.43 10.24
CA MET A 209 -4.61 13.08 11.53
C MET A 209 -5.77 13.97 11.97
N PHE A 210 -6.49 14.60 11.04
CA PHE A 210 -7.68 15.41 11.34
C PHE A 210 -8.91 14.59 11.78
N GLU A 211 -8.91 13.29 11.49
CA GLU A 211 -10.00 12.38 11.87
C GLU A 211 -9.73 11.63 13.17
N LEU A 212 -8.50 11.72 13.74
CA LEU A 212 -8.09 10.91 14.90
C LEU A 212 -8.99 11.11 16.12
N GLU A 213 -9.42 12.33 16.39
CA GLU A 213 -10.31 12.62 17.53
C GLU A 213 -11.66 11.93 17.37
N ALA A 214 -12.27 12.05 16.18
CA ALA A 214 -13.56 11.40 15.89
C ALA A 214 -13.46 9.88 15.94
N ILE A 215 -12.35 9.32 15.41
CA ILE A 215 -12.06 7.89 15.47
C ILE A 215 -11.88 7.43 16.92
N ALA A 216 -11.11 8.17 17.71
CA ALA A 216 -10.90 7.86 19.12
C ALA A 216 -12.22 7.79 19.89
N VAL A 217 -13.04 8.82 19.77
CA VAL A 217 -14.36 8.87 20.44
C VAL A 217 -15.25 7.69 20.00
N SER A 218 -15.30 7.38 18.70
CA SER A 218 -16.14 6.29 18.18
C SER A 218 -15.72 4.91 18.67
N GLU A 219 -14.44 4.72 18.97
CA GLU A 219 -13.87 3.44 19.41
C GLU A 219 -13.63 3.37 20.94
N GLY A 220 -14.03 4.40 21.68
CA GLY A 220 -13.87 4.49 23.13
C GLY A 220 -12.44 4.74 23.60
N TRP A 221 -11.63 5.41 22.77
CA TRP A 221 -10.29 5.86 23.10
C TRP A 221 -10.31 7.35 23.49
N GLN A 222 -9.37 7.75 24.32
CA GLN A 222 -9.07 9.15 24.59
C GLN A 222 -8.08 9.67 23.53
N TYR A 223 -8.22 10.92 23.13
CA TYR A 223 -7.37 11.59 22.18
C TYR A 223 -6.62 12.76 22.83
N GLN A 224 -5.32 12.82 22.59
CA GLN A 224 -4.49 13.95 22.97
C GLN A 224 -3.38 14.18 21.93
N GLY A 225 -3.56 15.19 21.07
CA GLY A 225 -2.60 15.49 20.00
C GLY A 225 -2.52 14.36 18.97
N ASN A 226 -1.45 13.60 18.99
CA ASN A 226 -1.26 12.44 18.10
C ASN A 226 -1.33 11.09 18.84
N LYS A 227 -1.71 11.13 20.13
CA LYS A 227 -1.77 9.94 20.98
C LYS A 227 -3.22 9.52 21.21
N LEU A 228 -3.49 8.23 21.03
CA LEU A 228 -4.73 7.55 21.34
C LEU A 228 -4.49 6.67 22.57
N THR A 229 -5.31 6.82 23.61
CA THR A 229 -5.17 6.05 24.85
C THR A 229 -6.49 5.32 25.16
N PHE A 230 -6.41 4.01 25.29
CA PHE A 230 -7.51 3.18 25.77
C PHE A 230 -7.29 2.85 27.24
N LEU A 231 -8.23 3.28 28.10
CA LEU A 231 -8.14 3.10 29.55
C LEU A 231 -9.07 1.98 30.00
N THR A 232 -8.56 1.13 30.88
CA THR A 232 -9.35 0.19 31.67
C THR A 232 -9.08 0.46 33.15
N GLN A 233 -9.74 -0.27 34.05
CA GLN A 233 -9.46 -0.16 35.49
C GLN A 233 -8.05 -0.69 35.86
N GLU A 234 -7.46 -1.55 35.04
CA GLU A 234 -6.21 -2.26 35.34
C GLU A 234 -5.02 -1.74 34.55
N TYR A 235 -5.25 -1.21 33.32
CA TYR A 235 -4.16 -0.82 32.43
C TYR A 235 -4.56 0.25 31.42
N ALA A 236 -3.55 0.87 30.84
CA ALA A 236 -3.68 1.75 29.69
C ALA A 236 -2.95 1.18 28.46
N ILE A 237 -3.54 1.36 27.27
CA ILE A 237 -2.90 1.03 25.99
C ILE A 237 -2.74 2.33 25.22
N GLU A 238 -1.54 2.58 24.68
CA GLU A 238 -1.26 3.77 23.90
C GLU A 238 -0.90 3.42 22.46
N VAL A 239 -1.46 4.18 21.51
CA VAL A 239 -1.05 4.20 20.10
C VAL A 239 -0.65 5.62 19.75
N ILE A 240 0.60 5.82 19.32
CA ILE A 240 1.06 7.14 18.87
C ILE A 240 1.07 7.14 17.34
N CYS A 241 0.37 8.11 16.75
CA CYS A 241 0.20 8.25 15.31
C CYS A 241 1.18 9.30 14.76
N TYR A 242 1.81 9.00 13.61
CA TYR A 242 2.75 9.89 12.94
C TYR A 242 2.41 9.96 11.46
N GLU A 243 2.38 11.16 10.89
CA GLU A 243 2.17 11.40 9.46
C GLU A 243 3.49 11.51 8.66
N ASP A 244 4.60 11.65 9.35
CA ASP A 244 5.92 11.98 8.79
C ASP A 244 7.05 11.02 9.22
N ALA A 245 6.71 9.87 9.79
CA ALA A 245 7.68 8.94 10.37
C ALA A 245 7.54 7.50 9.85
N PHE A 246 7.03 7.31 8.64
CA PHE A 246 6.76 5.97 8.09
C PHE A 246 8.00 5.08 8.06
N ALA A 247 9.13 5.59 7.52
CA ALA A 247 10.38 4.84 7.44
C ALA A 247 10.95 4.53 8.83
N ASP A 248 10.90 5.52 9.74
CA ASP A 248 11.39 5.37 11.12
C ASP A 248 10.58 4.30 11.87
N ILE A 249 9.25 4.32 11.75
CA ILE A 249 8.36 3.33 12.35
C ILE A 249 8.69 1.93 11.82
N LEU A 250 8.81 1.76 10.51
CA LEU A 250 9.14 0.46 9.93
C LEU A 250 10.50 -0.03 10.41
N GLN A 251 11.53 0.83 10.39
CA GLN A 251 12.88 0.43 10.78
C GLN A 251 12.98 -0.02 12.25
N HIS A 252 12.25 0.66 13.14
CA HIS A 252 12.28 0.35 14.58
C HIS A 252 11.24 -0.68 15.01
N SER A 253 10.34 -1.11 14.11
CA SER A 253 9.36 -2.14 14.47
C SER A 253 9.94 -3.55 14.50
N ASN A 254 9.41 -4.37 15.41
CA ASN A 254 9.68 -5.80 15.49
C ASN A 254 8.61 -6.61 14.72
N LEU A 255 7.42 -6.04 14.58
CA LEU A 255 6.28 -6.61 13.87
C LEU A 255 5.49 -5.48 13.21
N VAL A 256 4.93 -5.75 12.04
CA VAL A 256 4.02 -4.85 11.35
C VAL A 256 2.64 -5.48 11.29
N ILE A 257 1.61 -4.74 11.66
CA ILE A 257 0.21 -5.13 11.50
C ILE A 257 -0.45 -4.09 10.59
N GLY A 258 -1.01 -4.53 9.47
CA GLY A 258 -1.59 -3.58 8.54
C GLY A 258 -2.44 -4.21 7.46
N MET A 259 -2.93 -3.35 6.57
CA MET A 259 -3.70 -3.75 5.41
C MET A 259 -2.79 -4.00 4.21
N ALA A 260 -3.24 -4.82 3.27
CA ALA A 260 -2.52 -5.08 2.04
C ALA A 260 -2.26 -3.79 1.24
N GLY A 261 -1.08 -3.67 0.65
CA GLY A 261 -0.67 -2.53 -0.17
C GLY A 261 0.85 -2.35 -0.19
N THR A 262 1.32 -1.30 -0.83
CA THR A 262 2.75 -1.00 -1.00
C THR A 262 3.51 -0.94 0.34
N ALA A 263 2.87 -0.42 1.39
CA ALA A 263 3.48 -0.33 2.72
C ALA A 263 3.86 -1.71 3.30
N ILE A 264 3.09 -2.76 2.98
CA ILE A 264 3.41 -4.14 3.38
C ILE A 264 4.62 -4.66 2.59
N GLU A 265 4.71 -4.36 1.29
CA GLU A 265 5.88 -4.71 0.47
C GLU A 265 7.16 -4.05 1.02
N GLN A 266 7.06 -2.79 1.41
CA GLN A 266 8.16 -2.03 2.02
C GLN A 266 8.58 -2.61 3.38
N ALA A 267 7.62 -2.98 4.22
CA ALA A 267 7.92 -3.63 5.50
C ALA A 267 8.67 -4.95 5.32
N VAL A 268 8.21 -5.80 4.39
CA VAL A 268 8.89 -7.08 4.06
C VAL A 268 10.26 -6.83 3.46
N GLY A 269 10.40 -5.85 2.58
CA GLY A 269 11.69 -5.46 2.00
C GLY A 269 12.71 -5.00 3.04
N LEU A 270 12.27 -4.44 4.15
CA LEU A 270 13.08 -4.12 5.34
C LEU A 270 13.28 -5.32 6.28
N GLY A 271 12.86 -6.53 5.89
CA GLY A 271 12.99 -7.75 6.69
C GLY A 271 12.04 -7.83 7.89
N LYS A 272 10.96 -7.05 7.89
CA LYS A 272 10.00 -7.06 9.00
C LYS A 272 8.95 -8.15 8.79
N PRO A 273 8.63 -8.95 9.82
CA PRO A 273 7.48 -9.83 9.79
C PRO A 273 6.19 -9.02 9.75
N VAL A 274 5.22 -9.49 8.98
CA VAL A 274 3.97 -8.77 8.74
C VAL A 274 2.77 -9.65 9.02
N ILE A 275 1.82 -9.11 9.76
CA ILE A 275 0.46 -9.63 9.84
C ILE A 275 -0.44 -8.71 9.03
N THR A 276 -1.03 -9.22 7.97
CA THR A 276 -2.03 -8.49 7.19
C THR A 276 -3.43 -9.02 7.47
N ILE A 277 -4.39 -8.11 7.54
CA ILE A 277 -5.79 -8.43 7.77
C ILE A 277 -6.62 -7.83 6.64
N PRO A 278 -7.70 -8.48 6.22
CA PRO A 278 -8.67 -7.86 5.33
C PRO A 278 -9.31 -6.64 5.99
N GLY A 279 -9.44 -5.59 5.20
CA GLY A 279 -10.06 -4.35 5.62
C GLY A 279 -11.08 -3.87 4.60
N GLU A 280 -11.43 -2.60 4.68
CA GLU A 280 -12.30 -1.96 3.72
C GLU A 280 -11.51 -1.35 2.56
N GLY A 281 -12.14 -1.31 1.38
CA GLY A 281 -11.57 -0.79 0.14
C GLY A 281 -11.09 -1.87 -0.81
N PRO A 282 -10.92 -1.51 -2.09
CA PRO A 282 -10.66 -2.47 -3.16
C PRO A 282 -9.31 -3.18 -3.04
N SER A 283 -8.31 -2.53 -2.44
CA SER A 283 -6.97 -3.10 -2.23
C SER A 283 -6.80 -3.80 -0.87
N PHE A 284 -7.87 -3.94 -0.09
CA PHE A 284 -7.82 -4.50 1.26
C PHE A 284 -8.65 -5.77 1.40
N THR A 285 -9.00 -6.39 0.27
CA THR A 285 -9.74 -7.66 0.26
C THR A 285 -8.84 -8.82 0.69
N TYR A 286 -9.45 -9.88 1.23
CA TYR A 286 -8.72 -11.11 1.55
C TYR A 286 -7.96 -11.66 0.33
N GLY A 287 -8.61 -11.67 -0.84
CA GLY A 287 -7.99 -12.17 -2.08
C GLY A 287 -6.75 -11.37 -2.48
N PHE A 288 -6.75 -10.06 -2.27
CA PHE A 288 -5.58 -9.21 -2.54
C PHE A 288 -4.46 -9.48 -1.52
N ALA A 289 -4.79 -9.57 -0.24
CA ALA A 289 -3.82 -9.89 0.81
C ALA A 289 -3.18 -11.27 0.60
N GLU A 290 -3.98 -12.28 0.23
CA GLU A 290 -3.51 -13.62 -0.11
C GLU A 290 -2.61 -13.61 -1.36
N ALA A 291 -2.98 -12.87 -2.40
CA ALA A 291 -2.15 -12.71 -3.59
C ALA A 291 -0.80 -12.02 -3.27
N GLN A 292 -0.81 -11.05 -2.36
CA GLN A 292 0.41 -10.40 -1.89
C GLN A 292 1.33 -11.36 -1.12
N THR A 293 0.78 -12.34 -0.41
CA THR A 293 1.56 -13.41 0.23
C THR A 293 2.33 -14.24 -0.80
N ARG A 294 1.77 -14.48 -1.98
CA ARG A 294 2.48 -15.18 -3.07
C ARG A 294 3.68 -14.39 -3.59
N LEU A 295 3.58 -13.06 -3.63
CA LEU A 295 4.70 -12.19 -4.02
C LEU A 295 5.78 -12.14 -2.93
N LEU A 296 5.39 -12.01 -1.67
CA LEU A 296 6.27 -11.65 -0.55
C LEU A 296 6.72 -12.87 0.29
N GLY A 297 6.11 -14.02 0.05
CA GLY A 297 6.46 -15.28 0.73
C GLY A 297 6.04 -15.33 2.20
N SER A 298 6.72 -16.18 2.97
CA SER A 298 6.37 -16.49 4.37
C SER A 298 6.54 -15.34 5.37
N SER A 299 7.13 -14.23 4.95
CA SER A 299 7.25 -13.03 5.78
C SER A 299 5.92 -12.33 6.03
N VAL A 300 4.90 -12.62 5.22
CA VAL A 300 3.54 -12.10 5.36
C VAL A 300 2.59 -13.21 5.77
N GLN A 301 1.86 -12.98 6.84
CA GLN A 301 0.78 -13.84 7.30
C GLN A 301 -0.55 -13.11 7.13
N VAL A 302 -1.47 -13.72 6.37
CA VAL A 302 -2.84 -13.22 6.21
C VAL A 302 -3.72 -13.85 7.28
N ILE A 303 -4.33 -13.03 8.11
CA ILE A 303 -5.26 -13.47 9.13
C ILE A 303 -6.67 -13.01 8.77
N GLY A 304 -7.62 -13.94 8.73
CA GLY A 304 -9.03 -13.68 8.43
C GLY A 304 -9.54 -14.50 7.25
N LYS A 305 -10.84 -14.71 7.21
CA LYS A 305 -11.55 -15.25 6.04
C LYS A 305 -12.46 -14.17 5.44
N LYS A 306 -12.92 -14.41 4.23
CA LYS A 306 -13.74 -13.52 3.42
C LYS A 306 -15.02 -13.00 4.09
N ILE A 307 -15.38 -13.46 5.29
CA ILE A 307 -16.65 -13.16 5.97
C ILE A 307 -16.49 -13.06 7.49
N ALA A 308 -17.04 -12.00 8.05
CA ALA A 308 -17.54 -11.77 9.40
C ALA A 308 -16.65 -11.01 10.39
N ASN A 309 -17.19 -9.87 10.79
CA ASN A 309 -16.69 -8.94 11.82
C ASN A 309 -16.38 -9.55 13.20
N ASN A 310 -16.83 -10.78 13.48
CA ASN A 310 -16.64 -11.46 14.77
C ASN A 310 -15.51 -12.51 14.77
N PHE A 311 -14.87 -12.76 13.63
CA PHE A 311 -13.89 -13.82 13.52
C PHE A 311 -12.47 -13.38 13.94
N LEU A 312 -12.11 -12.12 13.69
CA LEU A 312 -10.81 -11.57 14.07
C LEU A 312 -10.53 -11.72 15.57
N LEU A 313 -11.54 -11.50 16.42
CA LEU A 313 -11.41 -11.61 17.87
C LEU A 313 -11.11 -13.01 18.37
N LYS A 314 -11.56 -14.06 17.66
CA LYS A 314 -11.31 -15.46 18.03
C LYS A 314 -9.91 -15.95 17.61
N MET A 315 -9.30 -15.36 16.58
CA MET A 315 -7.98 -15.79 16.10
C MET A 315 -6.82 -15.29 16.94
N PHE A 316 -6.99 -14.23 17.72
CA PHE A 316 -5.99 -13.72 18.66
C PHE A 316 -6.06 -14.44 20.03
N SER A 317 -6.55 -15.66 20.05
CA SER A 317 -6.40 -16.50 21.25
C SER A 317 -4.92 -16.81 21.51
N ARG A 318 -4.54 -16.94 22.78
CA ARG A 318 -3.17 -17.26 23.24
C ARG A 318 -2.44 -18.35 22.44
N LYS A 319 -3.19 -19.27 21.80
CA LYS A 319 -2.62 -20.40 21.04
C LYS A 319 -2.03 -20.00 19.69
N ILE A 320 -2.52 -18.95 19.06
CA ILE A 320 -2.13 -18.56 17.68
C ILE A 320 -1.05 -17.50 17.67
N MET A 321 -1.13 -16.51 18.56
CA MET A 321 -0.14 -15.42 18.60
C MET A 321 1.12 -15.74 19.40
N PHE A 322 1.03 -16.53 20.45
CA PHE A 322 2.19 -16.79 21.32
C PHE A 322 3.37 -17.46 20.57
N PRO A 323 3.17 -18.41 19.65
CA PRO A 323 4.29 -18.94 18.86
C PRO A 323 4.88 -17.97 17.84
N MET A 324 4.09 -16.98 17.39
CA MET A 324 4.53 -16.03 16.36
C MET A 324 5.33 -14.84 16.90
N ILE A 325 5.12 -14.47 18.15
CA ILE A 325 5.63 -13.22 18.73
C ILE A 325 6.83 -13.40 19.64
N VAL A 326 7.04 -14.60 20.19
CA VAL A 326 8.21 -14.88 21.04
C VAL A 326 9.33 -15.50 20.18
N PRO A 327 10.40 -14.78 19.88
CA PRO A 327 11.50 -15.33 19.11
C PRO A 327 12.32 -16.29 19.97
N LYS A 328 12.12 -17.59 19.78
CA LYS A 328 13.17 -18.56 20.08
C LYS A 328 14.10 -18.62 18.86
N ARG A 329 15.28 -17.99 19.03
CA ARG A 329 16.48 -18.07 18.16
C ARG A 329 16.26 -18.55 16.73
N SER A 330 16.38 -17.61 15.79
CA SER A 330 16.24 -17.66 14.33
C SER A 330 14.79 -17.78 13.81
N PRO A 331 14.43 -17.01 12.77
CA PRO A 331 13.05 -16.89 12.29
C PRO A 331 12.65 -18.14 11.50
N ARG A 332 12.08 -19.13 12.16
CA ARG A 332 11.26 -20.13 11.51
C ARG A 332 9.81 -19.81 11.82
N PHE A 333 9.15 -19.18 10.89
CA PHE A 333 7.74 -18.83 11.02
C PHE A 333 6.90 -20.09 10.75
N ILE A 334 5.97 -20.39 11.66
CA ILE A 334 4.98 -21.46 11.47
C ILE A 334 3.78 -20.81 10.77
N VAL A 335 3.49 -21.29 9.57
CA VAL A 335 2.27 -20.93 8.83
C VAL A 335 1.11 -21.65 9.50
N VAL A 336 0.17 -20.91 10.10
CA VAL A 336 -1.11 -21.47 10.54
C VAL A 336 -2.15 -21.05 9.50
N ILE A 337 -2.46 -21.96 8.59
CA ILE A 337 -3.63 -21.87 7.72
C ILE A 337 -4.79 -22.44 8.52
N ALA A 338 -5.73 -21.61 8.93
CA ALA A 338 -6.99 -22.09 9.45
C ALA A 338 -7.90 -22.40 8.26
N GLU A 339 -8.25 -23.68 8.09
CA GLU A 339 -9.29 -24.16 7.18
C GLU A 339 -10.68 -23.57 7.50
#